data_0b0b7af8c5804680eaf59bf495e0b206
#
_entry.id   0b0b7af8c5804680eaf59bf495e0b206
#
_cell.length_a   1.000
_cell.length_b   1.000
_cell.length_c   1.000
_cell.angle_alpha   90.00
_cell.angle_beta   90.00
_cell.angle_gamma   90.00
#
_symmetry.space_group_name_H-M   'P 1'
#
loop_
_entity.id
_entity.type
_entity.pdbx_description
1 polymer ?
#
loop_
_entity_poly.entity_id
_entity_poly.type
_entity_poly.pdbx_seq_one_letter_code
_entity_poly.pdbx_strand_id
1 'polypeptide(L)'
;LGLPTETVYGLAADAENDTAVAHIFRAKGRPADHPLIVHVAGVGCVDHFAAQVPDFAAQLMQAFWPGPLTLILLRRPGVASGAAGGHDTIGLRCPSHPVAQTLLKALLNNAGRAAMDGVTLKSEEKELESDPNSVAQGVWGLAAPSANQFGRVSPTTAAHVQTEFGPDLLILDGGACAVGIESTIIDCTRGQPVLLRPGAITRAQVQAACGLKVLFKDELAAPAPKASGTLESHYAPKATVRLMDEQALQAALVERAATEHVNGVAGSAPGHASELPNLAVYARSLTPSKLPRLLLQRMPLDAAKAAHELFAVLRELDAQGVQQIWIEAPPADAEWDGVRDRLQRASAS
;
A
#
# COMPACT_ATOMS: atom_id res chain seq x y z
N LEU A 1 14.67 -2.53 5.39
CA LEU A 1 14.99 -1.62 4.30
C LEU A 1 13.74 -1.10 3.59
N GLY A 2 13.82 0.09 2.97
CA GLY A 2 12.82 0.60 2.04
C GLY A 2 12.98 -0.07 0.67
N LEU A 3 11.93 -0.75 0.20
CA LEU A 3 11.92 -1.51 -1.06
C LEU A 3 10.98 -0.84 -2.07
N PRO A 4 11.45 -0.38 -3.24
CA PRO A 4 10.59 0.11 -4.30
C PRO A 4 9.79 -1.03 -4.92
N THR A 5 8.50 -0.80 -5.15
CA THR A 5 7.66 -1.66 -5.98
C THR A 5 6.91 -0.82 -6.99
N GLU A 6 6.23 -1.44 -7.97
CA GLU A 6 5.41 -0.71 -8.93
C GLU A 6 4.18 -0.06 -8.28
N THR A 7 3.75 -0.53 -7.10
CA THR A 7 2.58 -0.02 -6.38
C THR A 7 2.91 1.08 -5.39
N VAL A 8 3.57 0.74 -4.30
CA VAL A 8 4.04 1.65 -3.24
C VAL A 8 5.37 1.12 -2.69
N TYR A 9 6.16 1.94 -2.03
CA TYR A 9 7.35 1.46 -1.32
C TYR A 9 6.94 0.58 -0.14
N GLY A 10 7.66 -0.55 0.03
CA GLY A 10 7.50 -1.46 1.16
C GLY A 10 8.60 -1.28 2.22
N LEU A 11 8.26 -1.48 3.49
CA LEU A 11 9.24 -1.67 4.56
C LEU A 11 9.54 -3.16 4.66
N ALA A 12 10.69 -3.58 4.13
CA ALA A 12 10.99 -4.98 3.86
C ALA A 12 11.96 -5.60 4.87
N ALA A 13 11.67 -6.82 5.25
CA ALA A 13 12.55 -7.71 6.03
C ALA A 13 12.32 -9.17 5.60
N ASP A 14 13.25 -10.06 5.94
CA ASP A 14 13.09 -11.49 5.74
C ASP A 14 11.79 -11.99 6.40
N ALA A 15 10.92 -12.62 5.60
CA ALA A 15 9.58 -13.04 6.04
C ALA A 15 9.62 -14.16 7.09
N GLU A 16 10.70 -14.91 7.17
CA GLU A 16 10.88 -16.05 8.08
C GLU A 16 11.74 -15.70 9.30
N ASN A 17 12.28 -14.48 9.35
CA ASN A 17 12.98 -13.97 10.53
C ASN A 17 12.02 -13.20 11.43
N ASP A 18 11.47 -13.88 12.44
CA ASP A 18 10.48 -13.31 13.36
C ASP A 18 10.99 -12.04 14.09
N THR A 19 12.28 -11.95 14.38
CA THR A 19 12.89 -10.75 14.98
C THR A 19 12.84 -9.57 14.01
N ALA A 20 13.21 -9.79 12.74
CA ALA A 20 13.17 -8.77 11.70
C ALA A 20 11.72 -8.34 11.38
N VAL A 21 10.78 -9.29 11.35
CA VAL A 21 9.35 -9.01 11.18
C VAL A 21 8.81 -8.20 12.36
N ALA A 22 9.18 -8.56 13.61
CA ALA A 22 8.80 -7.79 14.80
C ALA A 22 9.33 -6.35 14.77
N HIS A 23 10.50 -6.11 14.16
CA HIS A 23 11.01 -4.76 13.92
C HIS A 23 10.13 -3.96 12.95
N ILE A 24 9.59 -4.58 11.89
CA ILE A 24 8.62 -3.91 11.00
C ILE A 24 7.38 -3.45 11.79
N PHE A 25 6.76 -4.33 12.57
CA PHE A 25 5.58 -3.99 13.37
C PHE A 25 5.84 -2.84 14.33
N ARG A 26 6.98 -2.88 15.03
CA ARG A 26 7.40 -1.85 15.99
C ARG A 26 7.67 -0.51 15.31
N ALA A 27 8.45 -0.52 14.23
CA ALA A 27 8.79 0.69 13.48
C ALA A 27 7.56 1.40 12.89
N LYS A 28 6.54 0.63 12.51
CA LYS A 28 5.27 1.15 11.96
C LYS A 28 4.23 1.50 13.03
N GLY A 29 4.38 1.10 14.28
CA GLY A 29 3.31 1.15 15.28
C GLY A 29 2.11 0.27 14.89
N ARG A 30 2.34 -0.84 14.15
CA ARG A 30 1.30 -1.73 13.61
C ARG A 30 1.04 -2.88 14.59
N PRO A 31 -0.23 -3.28 14.84
CA PRO A 31 -0.54 -4.47 15.62
C PRO A 31 0.03 -5.75 14.97
N ALA A 32 0.63 -6.62 15.78
CA ALA A 32 1.34 -7.82 15.29
C ALA A 32 0.42 -8.91 14.70
N ASP A 33 -0.89 -8.87 15.00
CA ASP A 33 -1.91 -9.75 14.44
C ASP A 33 -2.44 -9.30 13.07
N HIS A 34 -1.93 -8.18 12.53
CA HIS A 34 -2.25 -7.71 11.19
C HIS A 34 -1.27 -8.28 10.16
N PRO A 35 -1.68 -9.26 9.32
CA PRO A 35 -0.76 -9.97 8.44
C PRO A 35 -0.06 -9.02 7.45
N LEU A 36 1.17 -9.38 7.09
CA LEU A 36 1.97 -8.70 6.10
C LEU A 36 1.92 -9.47 4.78
N ILE A 37 2.07 -8.76 3.66
CA ILE A 37 2.22 -9.39 2.35
C ILE A 37 3.69 -9.78 2.18
N VAL A 38 3.93 -11.03 1.81
CA VAL A 38 5.26 -11.55 1.49
C VAL A 38 5.50 -11.41 -0.02
N HIS A 39 6.59 -10.74 -0.36
CA HIS A 39 7.03 -10.53 -1.74
C HIS A 39 8.02 -11.63 -2.13
N VAL A 40 7.76 -12.30 -3.26
CA VAL A 40 8.52 -13.43 -3.77
C VAL A 40 9.12 -13.13 -5.14
N ALA A 41 10.21 -13.81 -5.50
CA ALA A 41 10.90 -13.63 -6.77
C ALA A 41 10.09 -14.15 -7.98
N GLY A 42 9.18 -15.09 -7.76
CA GLY A 42 8.37 -15.70 -8.81
C GLY A 42 7.50 -16.84 -8.29
N VAL A 43 6.75 -17.45 -9.20
CA VAL A 43 5.82 -18.56 -8.90
C VAL A 43 6.53 -19.76 -8.24
N GLY A 44 7.80 -20.03 -8.59
CA GLY A 44 8.57 -21.12 -8.01
C GLY A 44 8.82 -21.02 -6.49
N CYS A 45 8.58 -19.83 -5.88
CA CYS A 45 8.69 -19.65 -4.43
C CYS A 45 7.36 -19.90 -3.68
N VAL A 46 6.24 -20.07 -4.40
CA VAL A 46 4.90 -20.13 -3.79
C VAL A 46 4.76 -21.36 -2.91
N ASP A 47 5.20 -22.52 -3.38
CA ASP A 47 5.09 -23.80 -2.65
C ASP A 47 5.92 -23.83 -1.36
N HIS A 48 6.89 -22.92 -1.21
CA HIS A 48 7.60 -22.74 0.05
C HIS A 48 6.67 -22.18 1.14
N PHE A 49 5.81 -21.23 0.79
CA PHE A 49 4.93 -20.52 1.73
C PHE A 49 3.51 -21.10 1.80
N ALA A 50 2.97 -21.56 0.67
CA ALA A 50 1.59 -22.04 0.56
C ALA A 50 1.50 -23.55 0.68
N ALA A 51 0.53 -24.01 1.47
CA ALA A 51 0.23 -25.44 1.60
C ALA A 51 -0.55 -25.98 0.40
N GLN A 52 -1.32 -25.10 -0.26
CA GLN A 52 -2.13 -25.45 -1.41
C GLN A 52 -2.30 -24.23 -2.32
N VAL A 53 -2.24 -24.45 -3.62
CA VAL A 53 -2.51 -23.45 -4.66
C VAL A 53 -3.67 -23.97 -5.53
N PRO A 54 -4.87 -23.37 -5.42
CA PRO A 54 -5.98 -23.71 -6.31
C PRO A 54 -5.67 -23.38 -7.78
N ASP A 55 -6.24 -24.14 -8.73
CA ASP A 55 -5.99 -23.93 -10.17
C ASP A 55 -6.28 -22.50 -10.63
N PHE A 56 -7.37 -21.91 -10.15
CA PHE A 56 -7.69 -20.52 -10.50
C PHE A 56 -6.66 -19.52 -9.93
N ALA A 57 -6.03 -19.81 -8.80
CA ALA A 57 -4.96 -18.96 -8.24
C ALA A 57 -3.70 -19.07 -9.10
N ALA A 58 -3.37 -20.26 -9.61
CA ALA A 58 -2.28 -20.46 -10.56
C ALA A 58 -2.52 -19.69 -11.88
N GLN A 59 -3.76 -19.71 -12.40
CA GLN A 59 -4.16 -18.92 -13.57
C GLN A 59 -4.00 -17.40 -13.31
N LEU A 60 -4.38 -16.92 -12.13
CA LEU A 60 -4.20 -15.52 -11.75
C LEU A 60 -2.72 -15.11 -11.64
N MET A 61 -1.86 -15.99 -11.11
CA MET A 61 -0.42 -15.77 -11.10
C MET A 61 0.14 -15.69 -12.52
N GLN A 62 -0.26 -16.60 -13.39
CA GLN A 62 0.17 -16.61 -14.79
C GLN A 62 -0.23 -15.33 -15.54
N ALA A 63 -1.42 -14.80 -15.25
CA ALA A 63 -1.96 -13.63 -15.92
C ALA A 63 -1.35 -12.29 -15.41
N PHE A 64 -1.01 -12.22 -14.10
CA PHE A 64 -0.75 -10.93 -13.45
C PHE A 64 0.59 -10.86 -12.69
N TRP A 65 1.37 -11.95 -12.62
CA TRP A 65 2.70 -11.92 -12.00
C TRP A 65 3.81 -12.00 -13.06
N PRO A 66 4.87 -11.17 -12.89
CA PRO A 66 5.06 -10.16 -11.85
C PRO A 66 4.12 -8.96 -12.05
N GLY A 67 3.53 -8.44 -10.93
CA GLY A 67 2.60 -7.33 -11.02
C GLY A 67 1.81 -7.03 -9.74
N PRO A 68 0.80 -6.12 -9.84
CA PRO A 68 0.11 -5.55 -8.69
C PRO A 68 -1.04 -6.44 -8.17
N LEU A 69 -0.83 -7.77 -8.10
CA LEU A 69 -1.78 -8.74 -7.56
C LEU A 69 -1.20 -9.45 -6.34
N THR A 70 -1.95 -9.45 -5.24
CA THR A 70 -1.69 -10.24 -4.04
C THR A 70 -2.74 -11.35 -3.93
N LEU A 71 -2.29 -12.58 -3.68
CA LEU A 71 -3.15 -13.74 -3.46
C LEU A 71 -3.03 -14.19 -2.00
N ILE A 72 -4.16 -14.34 -1.32
CA ILE A 72 -4.22 -14.96 -0.01
C ILE A 72 -4.41 -16.45 -0.21
N LEU A 73 -3.47 -17.24 0.33
CA LEU A 73 -3.43 -18.70 0.21
C LEU A 73 -3.38 -19.33 1.61
N LEU A 74 -3.70 -20.61 1.71
CA LEU A 74 -3.47 -21.39 2.94
C LEU A 74 -1.96 -21.51 3.17
N ARG A 75 -1.52 -21.06 4.33
CA ARG A 75 -0.10 -21.03 4.71
C ARG A 75 0.40 -22.43 5.08
N ARG A 76 1.61 -22.76 4.67
CA ARG A 76 2.30 -23.97 5.14
C ARG A 76 2.60 -23.82 6.65
N PRO A 77 2.27 -24.81 7.48
CA PRO A 77 2.57 -24.77 8.90
C PRO A 77 4.06 -24.53 9.17
N GLY A 78 4.37 -23.70 10.17
CA GLY A 78 5.74 -23.40 10.57
C GLY A 78 6.47 -22.36 9.73
N VAL A 79 5.95 -21.93 8.58
CA VAL A 79 6.62 -20.98 7.66
C VAL A 79 6.04 -19.57 7.82
N ALA A 80 6.90 -18.55 7.97
CA ALA A 80 6.56 -17.13 8.01
C ALA A 80 5.40 -16.77 8.97
N SER A 81 5.35 -17.40 10.14
CA SER A 81 4.25 -17.27 11.09
C SER A 81 4.08 -15.85 11.61
N GLY A 82 5.20 -15.18 11.93
CA GLY A 82 5.21 -13.76 12.33
C GLY A 82 4.69 -12.85 11.23
N ALA A 83 5.14 -13.03 9.98
CA ALA A 83 4.66 -12.25 8.84
C ALA A 83 3.16 -12.46 8.58
N ALA A 84 2.65 -13.69 8.79
CA ALA A 84 1.24 -14.01 8.69
C ALA A 84 0.39 -13.48 9.87
N GLY A 85 1.00 -12.87 10.89
CA GLY A 85 0.29 -12.42 12.10
C GLY A 85 -0.34 -13.57 12.90
N GLY A 86 0.24 -14.77 12.82
CA GLY A 86 -0.28 -15.98 13.47
C GLY A 86 -1.44 -16.66 12.76
N HIS A 87 -1.88 -16.14 11.59
CA HIS A 87 -2.99 -16.72 10.83
C HIS A 87 -2.57 -17.94 10.00
N ASP A 88 -3.54 -18.80 9.67
CA ASP A 88 -3.36 -19.97 8.80
C ASP A 88 -3.32 -19.60 7.31
N THR A 89 -3.39 -18.32 6.99
CA THR A 89 -3.33 -17.80 5.62
C THR A 89 -2.13 -16.87 5.46
N ILE A 90 -1.63 -16.76 4.24
CA ILE A 90 -0.51 -15.88 3.88
C ILE A 90 -0.83 -15.11 2.59
N GLY A 91 -0.50 -13.83 2.56
CA GLY A 91 -0.58 -13.01 1.36
C GLY A 91 0.73 -13.05 0.60
N LEU A 92 0.71 -13.54 -0.64
CA LEU A 92 1.89 -13.61 -1.52
C LEU A 92 1.73 -12.67 -2.71
N ARG A 93 2.83 -12.05 -3.13
CA ARG A 93 2.90 -11.21 -4.32
C ARG A 93 4.27 -11.31 -4.99
N CYS A 94 4.28 -11.32 -6.33
CA CYS A 94 5.50 -11.16 -7.11
C CYS A 94 5.49 -9.74 -7.72
N PRO A 95 6.24 -8.75 -7.15
CA PRO A 95 6.24 -7.38 -7.66
C PRO A 95 6.94 -7.28 -9.01
N SER A 96 6.51 -6.35 -9.88
CA SER A 96 7.12 -6.17 -11.21
C SER A 96 8.27 -5.17 -11.25
N HIS A 97 8.53 -4.43 -10.18
CA HIS A 97 9.58 -3.42 -10.13
C HIS A 97 10.97 -4.04 -10.31
N PRO A 98 11.82 -3.54 -11.24
CA PRO A 98 13.12 -4.14 -11.56
C PRO A 98 14.05 -4.28 -10.34
N VAL A 99 14.15 -3.25 -9.48
CA VAL A 99 14.98 -3.29 -8.26
C VAL A 99 14.48 -4.36 -7.29
N ALA A 100 13.16 -4.45 -7.07
CA ALA A 100 12.57 -5.49 -6.21
C ALA A 100 12.85 -6.89 -6.77
N GLN A 101 12.66 -7.09 -8.08
CA GLN A 101 12.94 -8.36 -8.74
C GLN A 101 14.42 -8.76 -8.66
N THR A 102 15.33 -7.81 -8.83
CA THR A 102 16.78 -8.06 -8.71
C THR A 102 17.14 -8.47 -7.31
N LEU A 103 16.66 -7.75 -6.28
CA LEU A 103 16.90 -8.10 -4.88
C LEU A 103 16.34 -9.49 -4.54
N LEU A 104 15.06 -9.75 -4.85
CA LEU A 104 14.39 -11.02 -4.52
C LEU A 104 15.09 -12.21 -5.18
N LYS A 105 15.52 -12.07 -6.45
CA LYS A 105 16.29 -13.12 -7.16
C LYS A 105 17.67 -13.32 -6.56
N ALA A 106 18.37 -12.25 -6.17
CA ALA A 106 19.68 -12.34 -5.52
C ALA A 106 19.61 -13.08 -4.17
N LEU A 107 18.59 -12.78 -3.37
CA LEU A 107 18.34 -13.44 -2.10
C LEU A 107 18.02 -14.93 -2.28
N LEU A 108 17.19 -15.27 -3.27
CA LEU A 108 16.85 -16.66 -3.60
C LEU A 108 18.05 -17.45 -4.12
N ASN A 109 18.92 -16.85 -4.98
CA ASN A 109 20.10 -17.50 -5.51
C ASN A 109 21.16 -17.78 -4.42
N ASN A 110 21.27 -16.90 -3.43
CA ASN A 110 22.13 -17.15 -2.26
C ASN A 110 21.62 -18.33 -1.42
N ALA A 111 20.30 -18.54 -1.37
CA ALA A 111 19.68 -19.73 -0.77
C ALA A 111 20.14 -21.02 -1.45
N GLY A 112 20.09 -21.07 -2.77
CA GLY A 112 20.50 -22.24 -3.55
C GLY A 112 22.01 -22.52 -3.47
N ARG A 113 22.85 -21.49 -3.40
CA ARG A 113 24.29 -21.64 -3.25
C ARG A 113 24.69 -22.16 -1.87
N ALA A 114 24.11 -21.64 -0.79
CA ALA A 114 24.38 -22.14 0.56
C ALA A 114 23.98 -23.60 0.74
N ALA A 115 22.91 -24.05 0.05
CA ALA A 115 22.49 -25.45 0.05
C ALA A 115 23.38 -26.37 -0.83
N MET A 116 24.04 -25.83 -1.87
CA MET A 116 24.91 -26.63 -2.76
C MET A 116 26.37 -26.67 -2.32
N ASP A 117 26.88 -25.59 -1.71
CA ASP A 117 28.35 -25.46 -1.53
C ASP A 117 28.89 -25.94 -0.18
N GLY A 118 28.03 -26.13 0.84
CA GLY A 118 28.54 -26.50 2.19
C GLY A 118 29.68 -25.60 2.71
N VAL A 119 29.87 -24.42 2.07
CA VAL A 119 31.03 -23.55 2.28
C VAL A 119 30.67 -22.43 3.24
N THR A 120 31.29 -22.49 4.40
CA THR A 120 31.36 -21.43 5.38
C THR A 120 32.11 -20.23 4.77
N LEU A 121 31.42 -19.17 4.39
CA LEU A 121 32.03 -17.88 4.09
C LEU A 121 32.52 -17.27 5.42
N LYS A 122 33.82 -17.40 5.68
CA LYS A 122 34.53 -16.61 6.72
C LYS A 122 34.61 -15.17 6.20
N SER A 123 33.71 -14.30 6.64
CA SER A 123 33.92 -12.86 6.59
C SER A 123 34.60 -12.45 7.90
N GLU A 124 35.82 -11.97 7.80
CA GLU A 124 36.49 -11.23 8.88
C GLU A 124 35.74 -9.90 9.02
N GLU A 125 34.91 -9.76 10.05
CA GLU A 125 34.71 -8.52 10.81
C GLU A 125 33.53 -8.67 11.80
N LYS A 126 33.89 -8.49 13.08
CA LYS A 126 33.10 -8.32 14.30
C LYS A 126 32.09 -9.41 14.69
N GLU A 127 32.51 -10.11 15.75
CA GLU A 127 31.69 -10.99 16.57
C GLU A 127 30.37 -10.29 17.03
N LEU A 128 29.29 -10.53 16.32
CA LEU A 128 27.98 -10.70 16.92
C LEU A 128 27.85 -12.21 17.16
N GLU A 129 27.51 -12.62 18.37
CA GLU A 129 27.29 -14.02 18.73
C GLU A 129 26.23 -14.61 17.78
N SER A 130 26.67 -15.29 16.73
CA SER A 130 25.81 -16.05 15.84
C SER A 130 25.63 -17.44 16.44
N ASP A 131 24.38 -17.84 16.64
CA ASP A 131 24.00 -19.20 16.98
C ASP A 131 24.70 -20.19 16.00
N PRO A 132 25.54 -21.13 16.49
CA PRO A 132 26.27 -22.05 15.64
C PRO A 132 25.41 -23.02 14.83
N ASN A 133 24.07 -23.01 15.00
CA ASN A 133 23.11 -23.79 14.24
C ASN A 133 22.41 -23.01 13.09
N SER A 134 22.73 -21.74 12.86
CA SER A 134 22.23 -21.03 11.69
C SER A 134 22.97 -21.49 10.43
N VAL A 135 22.56 -22.61 9.87
CA VAL A 135 22.77 -22.90 8.46
C VAL A 135 22.16 -21.69 7.72
N ALA A 136 22.94 -21.02 6.87
CA ALA A 136 22.49 -19.88 6.10
C ALA A 136 21.28 -20.31 5.23
N GLN A 137 20.11 -20.31 5.83
CA GLN A 137 18.84 -20.54 5.11
C GLN A 137 18.65 -19.33 4.21
N GLY A 138 18.56 -19.56 2.91
CA GLY A 138 18.33 -18.48 2.00
C GLY A 138 16.96 -17.85 2.18
N VAL A 139 16.86 -16.57 1.84
CA VAL A 139 15.63 -15.79 1.98
C VAL A 139 14.71 -16.08 0.80
N TRP A 140 13.60 -16.76 1.06
CA TRP A 140 12.60 -17.14 0.06
C TRP A 140 11.63 -16.01 -0.28
N GLY A 141 11.46 -15.05 0.62
CA GLY A 141 10.59 -13.91 0.42
C GLY A 141 10.77 -12.83 1.49
N LEU A 142 10.35 -11.62 1.14
CA LEU A 142 10.40 -10.45 2.02
C LEU A 142 8.99 -10.07 2.49
N ALA A 143 8.75 -10.04 3.80
CA ALA A 143 7.58 -9.36 4.35
C ALA A 143 7.75 -7.86 4.12
N ALA A 144 6.85 -7.24 3.35
CA ALA A 144 6.96 -5.85 2.98
C ALA A 144 5.59 -5.13 2.95
N PRO A 145 5.04 -4.74 4.10
CA PRO A 145 3.92 -3.78 4.14
C PRO A 145 4.38 -2.44 3.58
N SER A 146 3.44 -1.55 3.22
CA SER A 146 3.76 -0.19 2.78
C SER A 146 4.65 0.54 3.80
N ALA A 147 5.65 1.30 3.33
CA ALA A 147 6.67 1.93 4.19
C ALA A 147 6.21 3.29 4.76
N ASN A 148 5.06 3.33 5.44
CA ASN A 148 4.49 4.46 6.19
C ASN A 148 4.22 4.06 7.63
N GLN A 149 4.08 5.02 8.53
CA GLN A 149 3.50 4.79 9.85
C GLN A 149 2.08 4.25 9.72
N PHE A 150 1.64 3.43 10.68
CA PHE A 150 0.35 2.75 10.61
C PHE A 150 -0.81 3.75 10.44
N GLY A 151 -1.71 3.50 9.49
CA GLY A 151 -2.86 4.36 9.18
C GLY A 151 -2.56 5.55 8.26
N ARG A 152 -1.29 5.92 8.06
CA ARG A 152 -0.88 7.08 7.25
C ARG A 152 -0.88 6.78 5.74
N VAL A 153 -0.76 7.86 4.94
CA VAL A 153 -0.67 7.78 3.47
C VAL A 153 0.54 6.97 3.04
N SER A 154 0.34 6.01 2.11
CA SER A 154 1.43 5.16 1.63
C SER A 154 2.47 5.94 0.84
N PRO A 155 3.78 5.58 0.92
CA PRO A 155 4.86 6.24 0.21
C PRO A 155 4.98 5.74 -1.23
N THR A 156 5.13 6.65 -2.18
CA THR A 156 5.31 6.35 -3.61
C THR A 156 6.68 6.76 -4.15
N THR A 157 7.55 7.32 -3.31
CA THR A 157 8.94 7.68 -3.61
C THR A 157 9.85 7.34 -2.44
N ALA A 158 11.17 7.24 -2.67
CA ALA A 158 12.17 7.08 -1.62
C ALA A 158 12.14 8.23 -0.60
N ALA A 159 11.94 9.48 -1.07
CA ALA A 159 11.82 10.65 -0.21
C ALA A 159 10.63 10.55 0.77
N HIS A 160 9.49 9.99 0.32
CA HIS A 160 8.36 9.73 1.21
C HIS A 160 8.70 8.74 2.32
N VAL A 161 9.47 7.69 2.01
CA VAL A 161 9.94 6.70 3.01
C VAL A 161 10.88 7.36 4.00
N GLN A 162 11.81 8.18 3.52
CA GLN A 162 12.76 8.90 4.37
C GLN A 162 12.04 9.86 5.33
N THR A 163 10.96 10.51 4.88
CA THR A 163 10.12 11.36 5.74
C THR A 163 9.44 10.56 6.87
N GLU A 164 9.08 9.30 6.64
CA GLU A 164 8.42 8.44 7.63
C GLU A 164 9.37 7.85 8.66
N PHE A 165 10.59 7.45 8.25
CA PHE A 165 11.51 6.65 9.08
C PHE A 165 12.87 7.29 9.35
N GLY A 166 13.11 8.50 8.80
CA GLY A 166 14.36 9.21 8.98
C GLY A 166 15.49 8.74 8.04
N PRO A 167 16.69 9.34 8.19
CA PRO A 167 17.82 9.09 7.29
C PRO A 167 18.54 7.78 7.52
N ASP A 168 18.36 7.13 8.67
CA ASP A 168 19.11 5.93 9.05
C ASP A 168 18.55 4.64 8.42
N LEU A 169 17.33 4.69 7.85
CA LEU A 169 16.76 3.55 7.14
C LEU A 169 17.43 3.42 5.76
N LEU A 170 18.04 2.26 5.49
CA LEU A 170 18.48 1.92 4.14
C LEU A 170 17.29 1.89 3.19
N ILE A 171 17.33 2.69 2.12
CA ILE A 171 16.28 2.74 1.10
C ILE A 171 16.92 2.47 -0.27
N LEU A 172 16.37 1.50 -0.99
CA LEU A 172 16.70 1.32 -2.40
C LEU A 172 15.85 2.31 -3.19
N ASP A 173 16.49 3.29 -3.82
CA ASP A 173 15.76 4.26 -4.64
C ASP A 173 15.50 3.68 -6.04
N GLY A 174 14.25 3.41 -6.34
CA GLY A 174 13.78 2.95 -7.64
C GLY A 174 12.97 4.00 -8.42
N GLY A 175 12.96 5.26 -7.95
CA GLY A 175 12.11 6.31 -8.50
C GLY A 175 10.67 6.24 -7.99
N ALA A 176 9.77 6.96 -8.67
CA ALA A 176 8.34 6.96 -8.34
C ALA A 176 7.66 5.66 -8.77
N CYS A 177 6.73 5.19 -7.93
CA CYS A 177 5.95 3.97 -8.21
C CYS A 177 5.02 4.17 -9.42
N ALA A 178 5.06 3.26 -10.39
CA ALA A 178 4.30 3.41 -11.64
C ALA A 178 2.77 3.29 -11.47
N VAL A 179 2.29 2.54 -10.47
CA VAL A 179 0.85 2.34 -10.18
C VAL A 179 0.33 3.33 -9.15
N GLY A 180 1.08 3.61 -8.09
CA GLY A 180 0.79 4.63 -7.08
C GLY A 180 -0.19 4.24 -5.97
N ILE A 181 -0.94 3.15 -6.09
CA ILE A 181 -1.79 2.57 -5.05
C ILE A 181 -1.43 1.10 -4.81
N GLU A 182 -1.79 0.54 -3.67
CA GLU A 182 -1.47 -0.84 -3.33
C GLU A 182 -2.17 -1.85 -4.25
N SER A 183 -1.61 -3.08 -4.28
CA SER A 183 -2.10 -4.21 -5.07
C SER A 183 -3.56 -4.56 -4.82
N THR A 184 -4.22 -5.08 -5.85
CA THR A 184 -5.47 -5.84 -5.70
C THR A 184 -5.21 -7.06 -4.84
N ILE A 185 -6.12 -7.39 -3.89
CA ILE A 185 -6.02 -8.58 -3.02
C ILE A 185 -7.17 -9.51 -3.29
N ILE A 186 -6.86 -10.77 -3.64
CA ILE A 186 -7.82 -11.85 -3.85
C ILE A 186 -7.60 -12.93 -2.80
N ASP A 187 -8.66 -13.30 -2.07
CA ASP A 187 -8.68 -14.50 -1.22
C ASP A 187 -8.96 -15.72 -2.09
N CYS A 188 -8.05 -16.70 -2.05
CA CYS A 188 -8.12 -17.93 -2.81
C CYS A 188 -8.38 -19.15 -1.90
N THR A 189 -8.74 -18.97 -0.63
CA THR A 189 -8.87 -20.06 0.35
C THR A 189 -10.25 -20.70 0.39
N ARG A 190 -11.21 -20.22 -0.42
CA ARG A 190 -12.64 -20.57 -0.32
C ARG A 190 -13.20 -21.30 -1.55
N GLY A 191 -12.34 -21.88 -2.39
CA GLY A 191 -12.76 -22.58 -3.61
C GLY A 191 -13.18 -21.67 -4.76
N GLN A 192 -13.27 -20.35 -4.54
CA GLN A 192 -13.55 -19.32 -5.52
C GLN A 192 -12.86 -18.00 -5.15
N PRO A 193 -12.56 -17.13 -6.12
CA PRO A 193 -11.88 -15.88 -5.85
C PRO A 193 -12.79 -14.87 -5.15
N VAL A 194 -12.27 -14.24 -4.08
CA VAL A 194 -12.97 -13.16 -3.34
C VAL A 194 -12.12 -11.91 -3.34
N LEU A 195 -12.67 -10.80 -3.80
CA LEU A 195 -12.00 -9.49 -3.79
C LEU A 195 -12.03 -8.90 -2.37
N LEU A 196 -10.86 -8.84 -1.73
CA LEU A 196 -10.72 -8.25 -0.39
C LEU A 196 -10.33 -6.77 -0.44
N ARG A 197 -9.54 -6.38 -1.43
CA ARG A 197 -9.10 -4.99 -1.63
C ARG A 197 -9.01 -4.70 -3.12
N PRO A 198 -9.76 -3.72 -3.66
CA PRO A 198 -9.59 -3.28 -5.04
C PRO A 198 -8.25 -2.55 -5.21
N GLY A 199 -7.68 -2.63 -6.42
CA GLY A 199 -6.44 -1.99 -6.83
C GLY A 199 -6.44 -1.76 -8.33
N ALA A 200 -5.25 -1.72 -8.96
CA ALA A 200 -5.13 -1.49 -10.41
C ALA A 200 -5.69 -2.64 -11.27
N ILE A 201 -5.76 -3.86 -10.74
CA ILE A 201 -6.39 -4.99 -11.43
C ILE A 201 -7.86 -5.03 -11.01
N THR A 202 -8.75 -4.87 -11.98
CA THR A 202 -10.19 -4.84 -11.76
C THR A 202 -10.78 -6.23 -11.52
N ARG A 203 -11.95 -6.28 -10.88
CA ARG A 203 -12.74 -7.52 -10.71
C ARG A 203 -13.00 -8.22 -12.04
N ALA A 204 -13.34 -7.47 -13.08
CA ALA A 204 -13.61 -8.03 -14.41
C ALA A 204 -12.36 -8.70 -15.02
N GLN A 205 -11.19 -8.10 -14.87
CA GLN A 205 -9.92 -8.70 -15.31
C GLN A 205 -9.60 -9.99 -14.55
N VAL A 206 -9.80 -10.02 -13.22
CA VAL A 206 -9.64 -11.24 -12.42
C VAL A 206 -10.59 -12.33 -12.90
N GLN A 207 -11.87 -12.01 -13.10
CA GLN A 207 -12.87 -12.96 -13.59
C GLN A 207 -12.53 -13.48 -14.99
N ALA A 208 -12.08 -12.62 -15.90
CA ALA A 208 -11.67 -13.02 -17.25
C ALA A 208 -10.45 -13.95 -17.23
N ALA A 209 -9.49 -13.73 -16.31
CA ALA A 209 -8.27 -14.53 -16.23
C ALA A 209 -8.49 -15.94 -15.66
N CYS A 210 -9.42 -16.11 -14.70
CA CYS A 210 -9.67 -17.41 -14.06
C CYS A 210 -11.00 -18.07 -14.46
N GLY A 211 -11.85 -17.42 -15.23
CA GLY A 211 -13.14 -17.95 -15.68
C GLY A 211 -14.19 -18.13 -14.57
N LEU A 212 -13.92 -17.71 -13.34
CA LEU A 212 -14.81 -17.84 -12.20
C LEU A 212 -15.44 -16.50 -11.79
N LYS A 213 -16.68 -16.54 -11.26
CA LYS A 213 -17.27 -15.36 -10.64
C LYS A 213 -16.41 -14.92 -9.45
N VAL A 214 -16.01 -13.66 -9.42
CA VAL A 214 -15.30 -13.06 -8.28
C VAL A 214 -16.33 -12.48 -7.32
N LEU A 215 -16.32 -12.91 -6.06
CA LEU A 215 -17.21 -12.40 -5.02
C LEU A 215 -16.62 -11.15 -4.36
N PHE A 216 -17.47 -10.34 -3.75
CA PHE A 216 -17.09 -9.35 -2.76
C PHE A 216 -17.13 -9.97 -1.34
N LYS A 217 -16.43 -9.34 -0.39
CA LYS A 217 -16.38 -9.81 1.01
C LYS A 217 -17.75 -9.81 1.70
N ASP A 218 -18.66 -8.92 1.30
CA ASP A 218 -20.03 -8.79 1.81
C ASP A 218 -20.99 -9.85 1.22
N GLU A 219 -20.61 -10.52 0.12
CA GLU A 219 -21.33 -11.67 -0.42
C GLU A 219 -20.99 -13.01 0.31
N LEU A 220 -20.09 -12.96 1.31
CA LEU A 220 -19.64 -14.16 2.03
C LEU A 220 -20.54 -14.51 3.21
N ALA A 221 -20.82 -15.81 3.38
CA ALA A 221 -21.54 -16.32 4.56
C ALA A 221 -20.68 -16.35 5.84
N ALA A 222 -19.35 -16.33 5.72
CA ALA A 222 -18.39 -16.35 6.83
C ALA A 222 -17.35 -15.21 6.66
N PRO A 223 -16.78 -14.69 7.76
CA PRO A 223 -15.81 -13.61 7.71
C PRO A 223 -14.63 -13.92 6.76
N ALA A 224 -14.22 -12.92 5.99
CA ALA A 224 -13.04 -13.00 5.14
C ALA A 224 -11.76 -13.04 6.01
N PRO A 225 -10.64 -13.61 5.50
CA PRO A 225 -9.35 -13.51 6.15
C PRO A 225 -8.94 -12.04 6.36
N LYS A 226 -8.20 -11.76 7.44
CA LYS A 226 -7.59 -10.46 7.61
C LYS A 226 -6.61 -10.20 6.48
N ALA A 227 -6.62 -8.99 5.92
CA ALA A 227 -5.71 -8.57 4.85
C ALA A 227 -5.17 -7.15 5.11
N SER A 228 -3.99 -6.85 4.57
CA SER A 228 -3.39 -5.53 4.69
C SER A 228 -4.22 -4.45 4.01
N GLY A 229 -4.39 -3.28 4.67
CA GLY A 229 -5.09 -2.12 4.10
C GLY A 229 -6.59 -2.31 3.91
N THR A 230 -7.22 -3.18 4.71
CA THR A 230 -8.68 -3.40 4.68
C THR A 230 -9.40 -2.81 5.91
N LEU A 231 -8.70 -2.04 6.74
CA LEU A 231 -9.29 -1.29 7.85
C LEU A 231 -10.21 -0.18 7.33
N GLU A 232 -11.23 0.16 8.09
CA GLU A 232 -12.20 1.21 7.75
C GLU A 232 -11.52 2.57 7.62
N SER A 233 -10.70 2.98 8.61
CA SER A 233 -9.84 4.17 8.55
C SER A 233 -8.41 3.77 8.21
N HIS A 234 -7.89 4.29 7.11
CA HIS A 234 -6.52 4.07 6.61
C HIS A 234 -6.16 5.13 5.56
N TYR A 235 -4.88 5.27 5.25
CA TYR A 235 -4.36 6.22 4.23
C TYR A 235 -4.60 7.69 4.57
N ALA A 236 -4.72 8.01 5.87
CA ALA A 236 -5.08 9.34 6.32
C ALA A 236 -3.88 10.31 6.30
N PRO A 237 -4.00 11.49 5.66
CA PRO A 237 -3.14 12.63 5.94
C PRO A 237 -3.39 13.17 7.35
N LYS A 238 -2.64 14.18 7.81
CA LYS A 238 -2.91 14.91 9.06
C LYS A 238 -4.14 15.81 8.92
N ALA A 239 -4.32 16.38 7.73
CA ALA A 239 -5.48 17.18 7.38
C ALA A 239 -6.75 16.32 7.33
N THR A 240 -7.87 16.89 7.76
CA THR A 240 -9.17 16.20 7.66
C THR A 240 -9.60 16.09 6.19
N VAL A 241 -9.84 14.88 5.72
CA VAL A 241 -10.32 14.63 4.36
C VAL A 241 -11.84 14.62 4.31
N ARG A 242 -12.42 15.33 3.33
CA ARG A 242 -13.86 15.28 3.01
C ARG A 242 -14.05 14.85 1.57
N LEU A 243 -14.73 13.72 1.40
CA LEU A 243 -15.11 13.20 0.07
C LEU A 243 -16.53 13.65 -0.25
N MET A 244 -16.72 14.34 -1.36
CA MET A 244 -17.99 14.94 -1.77
C MET A 244 -18.22 14.71 -3.26
N ASP A 245 -19.47 14.54 -3.68
CA ASP A 245 -19.79 14.62 -5.10
C ASP A 245 -19.55 16.03 -5.67
N GLU A 246 -19.58 16.16 -6.99
CA GLU A 246 -19.30 17.42 -7.67
C GLU A 246 -20.23 18.55 -7.19
N GLN A 247 -21.53 18.28 -7.03
CA GLN A 247 -22.52 19.29 -6.65
C GLN A 247 -22.31 19.74 -5.20
N ALA A 248 -22.11 18.80 -4.29
CA ALA A 248 -21.83 19.10 -2.89
C ALA A 248 -20.51 19.87 -2.73
N LEU A 249 -19.47 19.53 -3.48
CA LEU A 249 -18.21 20.25 -3.47
C LEU A 249 -18.36 21.69 -3.94
N GLN A 250 -19.06 21.92 -5.06
CA GLN A 250 -19.33 23.25 -5.58
C GLN A 250 -20.14 24.09 -4.59
N ALA A 251 -21.20 23.51 -4.00
CA ALA A 251 -22.02 24.20 -2.99
C ALA A 251 -21.17 24.60 -1.75
N ALA A 252 -20.36 23.69 -1.25
CA ALA A 252 -19.48 23.95 -0.10
C ALA A 252 -18.43 25.05 -0.39
N LEU A 253 -17.89 25.10 -1.60
CA LEU A 253 -16.96 26.17 -2.02
C LEU A 253 -17.64 27.54 -2.08
N VAL A 254 -18.87 27.59 -2.60
CA VAL A 254 -19.67 28.85 -2.64
C VAL A 254 -20.01 29.33 -1.24
N GLU A 255 -20.46 28.44 -0.36
CA GLU A 255 -20.77 28.78 1.05
C GLU A 255 -19.55 29.31 1.79
N ARG A 256 -18.39 28.65 1.61
CA ARG A 256 -17.15 29.10 2.22
C ARG A 256 -16.72 30.47 1.70
N ALA A 257 -16.84 30.73 0.39
CA ALA A 257 -16.52 32.03 -0.19
C ALA A 257 -17.40 33.16 0.39
N ALA A 258 -18.68 32.90 0.58
CA ALA A 258 -19.60 33.82 1.22
C ALA A 258 -19.23 34.12 2.67
N THR A 259 -18.85 33.10 3.43
CA THR A 259 -18.46 33.23 4.85
C THR A 259 -17.15 34.02 5.01
N GLU A 260 -16.17 33.77 4.16
CA GLU A 260 -14.88 34.49 4.20
C GLU A 260 -15.04 35.97 3.79
N HIS A 261 -15.94 36.27 2.86
CA HIS A 261 -16.26 37.64 2.46
C HIS A 261 -16.91 38.43 3.61
N VAL A 262 -17.83 37.83 4.36
CA VAL A 262 -18.47 38.46 5.52
C VAL A 262 -17.47 38.72 6.65
N ASN A 263 -16.57 37.78 6.94
CA ASN A 263 -15.56 37.92 7.99
C ASN A 263 -14.43 38.91 7.62
N GLY A 264 -14.12 39.04 6.34
CA GLY A 264 -13.14 40.02 5.84
C GLY A 264 -13.62 41.48 5.89
N VAL A 265 -14.94 41.70 5.92
CA VAL A 265 -15.54 43.05 6.03
C VAL A 265 -15.65 43.49 7.51
N ALA A 266 -15.66 42.58 8.47
CA ALA A 266 -15.79 42.84 9.90
C ALA A 266 -14.43 43.10 10.61
N GLY A 267 -13.53 43.89 10.01
CA GLY A 267 -12.39 44.54 10.64
C GLY A 267 -11.69 43.81 11.77
N SER A 268 -10.85 42.87 11.46
CA SER A 268 -9.86 42.31 12.42
C SER A 268 -8.57 43.15 12.36
N ALA A 269 -8.11 43.58 13.53
CA ALA A 269 -6.82 44.25 13.69
C ALA A 269 -5.68 43.42 13.06
N PRO A 270 -4.58 44.04 12.57
CA PRO A 270 -3.46 43.34 11.96
C PRO A 270 -2.64 42.61 13.04
N GLY A 271 -3.02 41.39 13.38
CA GLY A 271 -2.34 40.53 14.32
C GLY A 271 -2.35 39.09 13.83
N HIS A 272 -1.24 38.65 13.23
CA HIS A 272 -0.83 37.28 12.96
C HIS A 272 -1.91 36.28 12.52
N ALA A 273 -2.62 36.56 11.46
CA ALA A 273 -3.31 35.51 10.71
C ALA A 273 -2.22 34.62 10.05
N SER A 274 -2.22 33.31 10.36
CA SER A 274 -1.36 32.31 9.71
C SER A 274 -1.40 32.51 8.19
N GLU A 275 -0.24 32.71 7.56
CA GLU A 275 -0.14 32.88 6.10
C GLU A 275 -0.42 31.59 5.31
N LEU A 276 -0.59 30.44 6.00
CA LEU A 276 -0.76 29.13 5.41
C LEU A 276 -2.18 28.94 4.84
N PRO A 277 -2.32 28.23 3.72
CA PRO A 277 -3.62 27.87 3.18
C PRO A 277 -4.36 26.94 4.14
N ASN A 278 -5.64 27.23 4.42
CA ASN A 278 -6.44 26.40 5.34
C ASN A 278 -7.15 25.23 4.65
N LEU A 279 -7.31 25.31 3.32
CA LEU A 279 -8.06 24.37 2.52
C LEU A 279 -7.31 24.02 1.25
N ALA A 280 -7.26 22.72 0.95
CA ALA A 280 -6.91 22.20 -0.36
C ALA A 280 -8.10 21.54 -1.02
N VAL A 281 -8.20 21.62 -2.33
CA VAL A 281 -9.21 20.93 -3.15
C VAL A 281 -8.52 20.08 -4.21
N TYR A 282 -8.89 18.83 -4.28
CA TYR A 282 -8.44 17.88 -5.29
C TYR A 282 -9.65 17.36 -6.07
N ALA A 283 -9.82 17.85 -7.30
CA ALA A 283 -11.05 17.63 -8.05
C ALA A 283 -10.80 17.55 -9.57
N ARG A 284 -11.69 16.83 -10.27
CA ARG A 284 -11.72 16.72 -11.75
C ARG A 284 -12.41 17.93 -12.38
N SER A 285 -13.50 18.40 -11.75
CA SER A 285 -14.37 19.49 -12.20
C SER A 285 -13.99 20.83 -11.55
N LEU A 286 -12.70 21.21 -11.64
CA LEU A 286 -12.23 22.46 -11.02
C LEU A 286 -12.84 23.67 -11.74
N THR A 287 -13.69 24.41 -11.02
CA THR A 287 -14.03 25.79 -11.37
C THR A 287 -13.10 26.72 -10.62
N PRO A 288 -12.42 27.69 -11.26
CA PRO A 288 -11.60 28.66 -10.58
C PRO A 288 -12.41 29.36 -9.49
N SER A 289 -12.02 29.15 -8.23
CA SER A 289 -12.62 29.84 -7.09
C SER A 289 -11.83 31.10 -6.78
N LYS A 290 -12.52 32.18 -6.41
CA LYS A 290 -11.91 33.44 -5.92
C LYS A 290 -11.56 33.37 -4.43
N LEU A 291 -11.59 32.16 -3.81
CA LEU A 291 -11.23 32.00 -2.41
C LEU A 291 -9.75 32.32 -2.19
N PRO A 292 -9.42 33.27 -1.33
CA PRO A 292 -8.05 33.52 -0.94
C PRO A 292 -7.50 32.28 -0.20
N ARG A 293 -6.22 31.95 -0.41
CA ARG A 293 -5.52 30.85 0.28
C ARG A 293 -6.07 29.43 0.03
N LEU A 294 -6.73 29.23 -1.10
CA LEU A 294 -7.17 27.91 -1.56
C LEU A 294 -6.07 27.28 -2.42
N LEU A 295 -5.65 26.06 -2.06
CA LEU A 295 -4.82 25.22 -2.93
C LEU A 295 -5.76 24.40 -3.84
N LEU A 296 -5.63 24.58 -5.14
CA LEU A 296 -6.38 23.81 -6.14
C LEU A 296 -5.43 22.84 -6.85
N GLN A 297 -5.73 21.57 -6.74
CA GLN A 297 -5.04 20.50 -7.46
C GLN A 297 -6.03 19.78 -8.36
N ARG A 298 -5.68 19.61 -9.65
CA ARG A 298 -6.56 18.93 -10.60
C ARG A 298 -6.36 17.43 -10.52
N MET A 299 -7.46 16.69 -10.29
CA MET A 299 -7.49 15.23 -10.40
C MET A 299 -7.58 14.83 -11.87
N PRO A 300 -6.75 13.86 -12.34
CA PRO A 300 -6.84 13.33 -13.69
C PRO A 300 -8.22 12.73 -13.99
N LEU A 301 -8.63 12.83 -15.27
CA LEU A 301 -9.86 12.19 -15.75
C LEU A 301 -9.69 10.69 -16.01
N ASP A 302 -8.47 10.22 -16.07
CA ASP A 302 -8.09 8.83 -16.26
C ASP A 302 -7.82 8.17 -14.91
N ALA A 303 -8.44 7.01 -14.66
CA ALA A 303 -8.35 6.31 -13.38
C ALA A 303 -6.92 5.85 -13.03
N ALA A 304 -6.16 5.38 -14.02
CA ALA A 304 -4.78 4.92 -13.79
C ALA A 304 -3.85 6.09 -13.45
N LYS A 305 -4.01 7.24 -14.10
CA LYS A 305 -3.27 8.46 -13.77
C LYS A 305 -3.64 9.00 -12.40
N ALA A 306 -4.93 8.98 -12.05
CA ALA A 306 -5.40 9.39 -10.73
C ALA A 306 -4.84 8.45 -9.64
N ALA A 307 -4.83 7.13 -9.87
CA ALA A 307 -4.21 6.16 -8.97
C ALA A 307 -2.70 6.42 -8.79
N HIS A 308 -2.00 6.69 -9.89
CA HIS A 308 -0.55 6.95 -9.88
C HIS A 308 -0.17 8.12 -8.98
N GLU A 309 -0.90 9.23 -9.05
CA GLU A 309 -0.56 10.46 -8.31
C GLU A 309 -1.23 10.57 -6.93
N LEU A 310 -2.28 9.78 -6.64
CA LEU A 310 -3.14 9.93 -5.47
C LEU A 310 -2.38 10.18 -4.15
N PHE A 311 -1.50 9.26 -3.80
CA PHE A 311 -0.77 9.36 -2.53
C PHE A 311 0.30 10.45 -2.53
N ALA A 312 0.92 10.73 -3.68
CA ALA A 312 1.85 11.85 -3.82
C ALA A 312 1.13 13.19 -3.58
N VAL A 313 -0.01 13.38 -4.21
CA VAL A 313 -0.85 14.58 -4.05
C VAL A 313 -1.33 14.73 -2.60
N LEU A 314 -1.86 13.66 -1.98
CA LEU A 314 -2.29 13.75 -0.57
C LEU A 314 -1.13 14.13 0.37
N ARG A 315 0.07 13.59 0.15
CA ARG A 315 1.26 13.95 0.91
C ARG A 315 1.71 15.40 0.66
N GLU A 316 1.67 15.84 -0.59
CA GLU A 316 2.04 17.21 -0.96
C GLU A 316 1.11 18.24 -0.33
N LEU A 317 -0.22 18.01 -0.41
CA LEU A 317 -1.21 18.88 0.20
C LEU A 317 -1.11 18.90 1.74
N ASP A 318 -0.89 17.74 2.37
CA ASP A 318 -0.67 17.63 3.82
C ASP A 318 0.60 18.36 4.27
N ALA A 319 1.67 18.32 3.46
CA ALA A 319 2.93 19.03 3.71
C ALA A 319 2.81 20.55 3.63
N GLN A 320 1.82 21.09 2.90
CA GLN A 320 1.50 22.53 2.88
C GLN A 320 0.84 23.03 4.17
N GLY A 321 0.55 22.13 5.12
CA GLY A 321 -0.02 22.49 6.42
C GLY A 321 -1.50 22.86 6.38
N VAL A 322 -2.23 22.45 5.34
CA VAL A 322 -3.69 22.64 5.26
C VAL A 322 -4.39 21.89 6.38
N GLN A 323 -5.51 22.44 6.86
CA GLN A 323 -6.33 21.80 7.87
C GLN A 323 -7.34 20.81 7.27
N GLN A 324 -7.77 21.08 6.04
CA GLN A 324 -8.77 20.28 5.32
C GLN A 324 -8.35 20.03 3.88
N ILE A 325 -8.65 18.84 3.40
CA ILE A 325 -8.54 18.45 1.99
C ILE A 325 -9.93 18.02 1.53
N TRP A 326 -10.54 18.79 0.64
CA TRP A 326 -11.81 18.46 0.02
C TRP A 326 -11.56 17.76 -1.31
N ILE A 327 -12.17 16.61 -1.50
CA ILE A 327 -11.91 15.77 -2.66
C ILE A 327 -13.24 15.48 -3.38
N GLU A 328 -13.23 15.69 -4.69
CA GLU A 328 -14.32 15.25 -5.54
C GLU A 328 -14.36 13.73 -5.63
N ALA A 329 -15.49 13.12 -5.31
CA ALA A 329 -15.68 11.68 -5.38
C ALA A 329 -15.45 11.17 -6.82
N PRO A 330 -14.62 10.11 -7.00
CA PRO A 330 -14.39 9.52 -8.31
C PRO A 330 -15.66 8.91 -8.92
N PRO A 331 -15.69 8.69 -10.26
CA PRO A 331 -16.78 8.00 -10.93
C PRO A 331 -17.07 6.61 -10.36
N ALA A 332 -18.29 6.09 -10.62
CA ALA A 332 -18.71 4.77 -10.15
C ALA A 332 -18.14 3.61 -10.99
N ASP A 333 -17.42 3.89 -12.08
CA ASP A 333 -16.84 2.87 -12.97
C ASP A 333 -15.82 1.99 -12.25
N ALA A 334 -15.75 0.72 -12.64
CA ALA A 334 -14.93 -0.28 -11.99
C ALA A 334 -13.41 0.04 -12.01
N GLU A 335 -12.95 0.79 -12.99
CA GLU A 335 -11.55 1.24 -13.11
C GLU A 335 -11.14 2.19 -11.96
N TRP A 336 -12.12 2.89 -11.37
CA TRP A 336 -11.94 3.79 -10.25
C TRP A 336 -12.05 3.11 -8.87
N ASP A 337 -12.40 1.81 -8.79
CA ASP A 337 -12.61 1.11 -7.52
C ASP A 337 -11.42 1.23 -6.58
N GLY A 338 -10.20 1.11 -7.11
CA GLY A 338 -8.97 1.26 -6.33
C GLY A 338 -8.81 2.65 -5.73
N VAL A 339 -9.06 3.70 -6.51
CA VAL A 339 -9.00 5.11 -6.06
C VAL A 339 -10.11 5.40 -5.06
N ARG A 340 -11.34 4.98 -5.35
CA ARG A 340 -12.49 5.15 -4.43
C ARG A 340 -12.24 4.52 -3.07
N ASP A 341 -11.78 3.27 -3.03
CA ASP A 341 -11.48 2.57 -1.77
C ASP A 341 -10.48 3.35 -0.91
N ARG A 342 -9.41 3.89 -1.52
CA ARG A 342 -8.40 4.69 -0.81
C ARG A 342 -8.96 6.00 -0.27
N LEU A 343 -9.74 6.70 -1.07
CA LEU A 343 -10.33 7.99 -0.68
C LEU A 343 -11.43 7.82 0.39
N GLN A 344 -12.26 6.78 0.31
CA GLN A 344 -13.23 6.45 1.34
C GLN A 344 -12.56 6.17 2.68
N ARG A 345 -11.45 5.39 2.69
CA ARG A 345 -10.71 5.10 3.93
C ARG A 345 -9.98 6.32 4.47
N ALA A 346 -9.46 7.19 3.61
CA ALA A 346 -8.83 8.45 4.03
C ALA A 346 -9.84 9.43 4.65
N SER A 347 -11.09 9.41 4.20
CA SER A 347 -12.16 10.28 4.73
C SER A 347 -12.88 9.71 5.96
N ALA A 348 -12.63 8.46 6.33
CA ALA A 348 -13.20 7.82 7.54
C ALA A 348 -12.34 8.04 8.81
N SER A 349 -11.36 8.94 8.73
CA SER A 349 -10.35 9.20 9.79
C SER A 349 -10.71 10.40 10.64
#